data_e6228f62466f58575647d822a7ee74c1
#
_entry.id   e6228f62466f58575647d822a7ee74c1
#
_cell.length_a   1.000
_cell.length_b   1.000
_cell.length_c   1.000
_cell.angle_alpha   90.00
_cell.angle_beta   90.00
_cell.angle_gamma   90.00
#
_symmetry.space_group_name_H-M   'P 1'
#
loop_
_entity.id
_entity.type
_entity.pdbx_description
1 polymer ?
#
loop_
_entity_poly.entity_id
_entity_poly.type
_entity_poly.pdbx_seq_one_letter_code
_entity_poly.pdbx_strand_id
1 'polypeptide(L)'
;MPRPTVHHRPFGTAPSGEEVGLWRLESGTGLHAEILTYGGILHTLGVPDTAGDIDSVVLSLASVDDYAQKSPYIGALIGRYANRIADGRFTLDGTTHHIPCNDRGHALHGGPEGFDTRMWDAAPFTVGDSAAVRLSLHSPDGDMGFPGALDVTATYSLDASGTLSLTFTAATDRPTVVSLCNHSYFNLAGTGDIRGHTLQVDAPAFLPVRADGIPQGPAVGVAGTAFDLTSPQLLGDRVSPADDQVRQAGGFDHCWVLADAGTDAGTDAGTLRRAARLTAPGAARVMEVWTTEPGLQVYTANQLDGSLMDGTGRCLERHSAVCLETQRFPDAPNRADCPSAVLRPGAVFHSRTDFRFPHLST
;
A
#
# COMPACT_ATOMS: atom_id res chain seq x y z
N MET A 1 -8.75 -29.08 8.39
CA MET A 1 -7.57 -28.22 8.07
C MET A 1 -6.94 -27.78 9.37
N PRO A 2 -5.61 -27.58 9.44
CA PRO A 2 -4.99 -26.96 10.61
C PRO A 2 -5.62 -25.57 10.86
N ARG A 3 -5.72 -25.19 12.13
CA ARG A 3 -6.28 -23.87 12.49
C ARG A 3 -5.25 -22.78 12.25
N PRO A 4 -5.66 -21.56 11.84
CA PRO A 4 -4.78 -20.43 11.76
C PRO A 4 -4.12 -20.13 13.11
N THR A 5 -2.84 -19.73 13.08
CA THR A 5 -2.03 -19.45 14.29
C THR A 5 -1.31 -18.12 14.19
N VAL A 6 -0.99 -17.54 15.35
CA VAL A 6 -0.20 -16.32 15.48
C VAL A 6 1.03 -16.64 16.32
N HIS A 7 2.22 -16.26 15.82
CA HIS A 7 3.48 -16.39 16.52
C HIS A 7 4.19 -15.04 16.59
N HIS A 8 4.99 -14.85 17.64
CA HIS A 8 5.77 -13.62 17.83
C HIS A 8 7.23 -13.96 18.12
N ARG A 9 8.14 -13.15 17.59
CA ARG A 9 9.57 -13.16 17.92
C ARG A 9 10.17 -11.77 17.77
N PRO A 10 11.28 -11.46 18.45
CA PRO A 10 12.07 -10.27 18.16
C PRO A 10 12.59 -10.31 16.70
N PHE A 11 12.66 -9.13 16.06
CA PHE A 11 13.27 -8.96 14.73
C PHE A 11 14.54 -8.10 14.79
N GLY A 12 14.58 -7.09 15.65
CA GLY A 12 15.70 -6.18 15.81
C GLY A 12 15.37 -5.02 16.75
N THR A 13 16.10 -3.93 16.62
CA THR A 13 15.92 -2.73 17.45
C THR A 13 15.72 -1.51 16.53
N ALA A 14 14.71 -0.72 16.80
CA ALA A 14 14.45 0.53 16.09
C ALA A 14 15.50 1.61 16.42
N PRO A 15 15.64 2.68 15.61
CA PRO A 15 16.53 3.81 15.93
C PRO A 15 16.22 4.48 17.27
N SER A 16 14.97 4.38 17.77
CA SER A 16 14.55 4.84 19.09
C SER A 16 15.11 4.02 20.26
N GLY A 17 15.66 2.83 20.00
CA GLY A 17 16.10 1.86 20.99
C GLY A 17 15.02 0.85 21.41
N GLU A 18 13.81 0.95 20.87
CA GLU A 18 12.71 0.01 21.14
C GLU A 18 12.89 -1.29 20.36
N GLU A 19 12.47 -2.41 20.97
CA GLU A 19 12.48 -3.71 20.30
C GLU A 19 11.41 -3.77 19.21
N VAL A 20 11.83 -4.15 17.99
CA VAL A 20 10.93 -4.43 16.87
C VAL A 20 10.49 -5.88 16.94
N GLY A 21 9.19 -6.09 17.13
CA GLY A 21 8.55 -7.40 17.10
C GLY A 21 8.19 -7.82 15.67
N LEU A 22 8.32 -9.12 15.39
CA LEU A 22 7.81 -9.76 14.19
C LEU A 22 6.63 -10.67 14.58
N TRP A 23 5.49 -10.41 13.95
CA TRP A 23 4.27 -11.20 14.11
C TRP A 23 4.04 -12.03 12.87
N ARG A 24 4.02 -13.37 13.03
CA ARG A 24 3.75 -14.31 11.96
C ARG A 24 2.34 -14.86 12.08
N LEU A 25 1.54 -14.62 11.04
CA LEU A 25 0.20 -15.18 10.85
C LEU A 25 0.31 -16.38 9.91
N GLU A 26 -0.30 -17.51 10.25
CA GLU A 26 -0.34 -18.71 9.42
C GLU A 26 -1.79 -19.14 9.18
N SER A 27 -2.14 -19.42 7.93
CA SER A 27 -3.49 -19.87 7.54
C SER A 27 -3.76 -21.34 7.86
N GLY A 28 -2.71 -22.13 8.10
CA GLY A 28 -2.79 -23.58 8.18
C GLY A 28 -2.80 -24.30 6.81
N THR A 29 -2.76 -23.56 5.69
CA THR A 29 -2.72 -24.08 4.32
C THR A 29 -1.40 -23.77 3.60
N GLY A 30 -0.39 -23.28 4.33
CA GLY A 30 0.91 -22.86 3.80
C GLY A 30 1.04 -21.37 3.56
N LEU A 31 -0.06 -20.64 3.33
CA LEU A 31 -0.05 -19.19 3.25
C LEU A 31 0.30 -18.59 4.62
N HIS A 32 1.25 -17.67 4.65
CA HIS A 32 1.65 -16.98 5.88
C HIS A 32 2.09 -15.54 5.60
N ALA A 33 1.91 -14.67 6.60
CA ALA A 33 2.33 -13.27 6.56
C ALA A 33 3.17 -12.94 7.78
N GLU A 34 4.26 -12.18 7.62
CA GLU A 34 5.08 -11.66 8.71
C GLU A 34 5.00 -10.14 8.73
N ILE A 35 4.65 -9.58 9.89
CA ILE A 35 4.40 -8.16 10.09
C ILE A 35 5.34 -7.63 11.17
N LEU A 36 6.05 -6.53 10.88
CA LEU A 36 6.91 -5.84 11.85
C LEU A 36 6.15 -4.75 12.59
N THR A 37 6.47 -4.54 13.86
CA THR A 37 5.94 -3.40 14.63
C THR A 37 6.55 -2.06 14.21
N TYR A 38 7.73 -2.03 13.61
CA TYR A 38 8.30 -0.84 12.97
C TYR A 38 7.63 -0.61 11.63
N GLY A 39 7.03 0.56 11.42
CA GLY A 39 6.32 0.94 10.19
C GLY A 39 5.09 0.09 9.86
N GLY A 40 4.68 -0.85 10.72
CA GLY A 40 3.61 -1.82 10.41
C GLY A 40 3.90 -2.65 9.16
N ILE A 41 5.17 -2.91 8.88
CA ILE A 41 5.68 -3.44 7.60
C ILE A 41 5.19 -4.87 7.37
N LEU A 42 4.56 -5.12 6.22
CA LEU A 42 4.39 -6.47 5.69
C LEU A 42 5.74 -6.97 5.15
N HIS A 43 6.48 -7.67 6.01
CA HIS A 43 7.86 -8.12 5.77
C HIS A 43 7.93 -9.34 4.85
N THR A 44 7.01 -10.28 5.05
CA THR A 44 6.96 -11.52 4.25
C THR A 44 5.50 -11.85 3.96
N LEU A 45 5.23 -12.29 2.75
CA LEU A 45 3.97 -12.91 2.37
C LEU A 45 4.30 -14.20 1.60
N GLY A 46 4.40 -15.30 2.33
CA GLY A 46 4.71 -16.61 1.76
C GLY A 46 3.46 -17.22 1.16
N VAL A 47 3.48 -17.45 -0.14
CA VAL A 47 2.33 -17.95 -0.91
C VAL A 47 2.73 -19.25 -1.63
N PRO A 48 2.04 -20.38 -1.38
CA PRO A 48 2.21 -21.58 -2.18
C PRO A 48 1.89 -21.32 -3.65
N ASP A 49 2.63 -21.90 -4.55
CA ASP A 49 2.27 -21.96 -5.97
C ASP A 49 1.38 -23.19 -6.27
N THR A 50 1.08 -23.42 -7.54
CA THR A 50 0.29 -24.59 -7.98
C THR A 50 1.00 -25.93 -7.80
N ALA A 51 2.31 -25.95 -7.56
CA ALA A 51 3.09 -27.16 -7.21
C ALA A 51 3.21 -27.35 -5.68
N GLY A 52 2.84 -26.33 -4.90
CA GLY A 52 2.97 -26.31 -3.44
C GLY A 52 4.26 -25.68 -2.92
N ASP A 53 5.12 -25.16 -3.80
CA ASP A 53 6.34 -24.45 -3.40
C ASP A 53 6.01 -23.06 -2.87
N ILE A 54 6.55 -22.71 -1.68
CA ILE A 54 6.24 -21.47 -0.98
C ILE A 54 7.40 -20.48 -1.12
N ASP A 55 7.10 -19.31 -1.73
CA ASP A 55 8.02 -18.18 -1.76
C ASP A 55 7.35 -16.92 -1.21
N SER A 56 8.16 -15.97 -0.72
CA SER A 56 7.65 -14.61 -0.45
C SER A 56 7.34 -13.90 -1.76
N VAL A 57 6.11 -13.42 -1.89
CA VAL A 57 5.65 -12.64 -3.04
C VAL A 57 5.77 -11.13 -2.83
N VAL A 58 6.42 -10.69 -1.73
CA VAL A 58 6.73 -9.28 -1.45
C VAL A 58 8.24 -9.13 -1.25
N LEU A 59 8.76 -7.96 -1.65
CA LEU A 59 10.13 -7.57 -1.34
C LEU A 59 10.26 -7.24 0.14
N SER A 60 11.43 -7.53 0.71
CA SER A 60 11.78 -7.20 2.10
C SER A 60 13.24 -6.80 2.21
N LEU A 61 13.61 -6.18 3.34
CA LEU A 61 15.01 -5.86 3.67
C LEU A 61 15.49 -6.73 4.82
N ALA A 62 16.83 -6.85 4.94
CA ALA A 62 17.45 -7.81 5.84
C ALA A 62 17.34 -7.43 7.33
N SER A 63 17.27 -6.14 7.64
CA SER A 63 17.35 -5.63 9.02
C SER A 63 16.47 -4.39 9.24
N VAL A 64 16.22 -4.06 10.52
CA VAL A 64 15.55 -2.81 10.91
C VAL A 64 16.34 -1.60 10.43
N ASP A 65 17.68 -1.63 10.49
CA ASP A 65 18.53 -0.54 10.05
C ASP A 65 18.38 -0.27 8.54
N ASP A 66 18.24 -1.32 7.73
CA ASP A 66 18.01 -1.16 6.29
C ASP A 66 16.64 -0.52 6.03
N TYR A 67 15.60 -0.91 6.78
CA TYR A 67 14.28 -0.26 6.70
C TYR A 67 14.34 1.20 7.14
N ALA A 68 15.02 1.51 8.24
CA ALA A 68 15.05 2.87 8.79
C ALA A 68 15.88 3.86 7.96
N GLN A 69 16.95 3.39 7.30
CA GLN A 69 17.92 4.29 6.65
C GLN A 69 17.81 4.33 5.13
N LYS A 70 17.26 3.29 4.49
CA LYS A 70 17.38 3.11 3.05
C LYS A 70 16.07 2.76 2.35
N SER A 71 15.03 2.38 3.09
CA SER A 71 13.81 1.86 2.50
C SER A 71 13.04 2.94 1.73
N PRO A 72 12.68 2.68 0.47
CA PRO A 72 11.67 3.47 -0.23
C PRO A 72 10.26 2.95 0.14
N TYR A 73 9.93 2.95 1.44
CA TYR A 73 8.63 2.52 2.02
C TYR A 73 8.31 1.03 1.85
N ILE A 74 9.29 0.14 1.60
CA ILE A 74 9.06 -1.29 1.32
C ILE A 74 8.20 -1.95 2.39
N GLY A 75 6.97 -2.36 2.02
CA GLY A 75 6.01 -3.07 2.86
C GLY A 75 5.31 -2.23 3.93
N ALA A 76 5.67 -0.95 4.10
CA ALA A 76 5.23 -0.12 5.21
C ALA A 76 3.75 0.31 5.13
N LEU A 77 3.16 0.60 6.29
CA LEU A 77 1.92 1.33 6.40
C LEU A 77 2.17 2.82 6.23
N ILE A 78 1.43 3.43 5.34
CA ILE A 78 1.58 4.82 4.95
C ILE A 78 0.50 5.68 5.58
N GLY A 79 0.91 6.82 6.11
CA GLY A 79 0.05 7.83 6.72
C GLY A 79 0.90 9.00 7.26
N ARG A 80 0.24 10.12 7.65
CA ARG A 80 -1.22 10.33 7.77
C ARG A 80 -1.92 10.45 6.41
N TYR A 81 -1.17 10.81 5.34
CA TYR A 81 -1.71 10.96 3.99
C TYR A 81 -0.83 10.22 2.98
N ALA A 82 -1.36 9.17 2.39
CA ALA A 82 -0.71 8.40 1.33
C ALA A 82 -0.58 9.21 0.05
N ASN A 83 0.53 9.01 -0.67
CA ASN A 83 0.92 9.76 -1.86
C ASN A 83 1.18 11.26 -1.56
N ARG A 84 1.09 12.14 -2.57
CA ARG A 84 1.57 13.53 -2.49
C ARG A 84 0.49 14.52 -2.08
N ILE A 85 0.93 15.55 -1.32
CA ILE A 85 0.22 16.82 -1.13
C ILE A 85 1.09 17.92 -1.76
N ALA A 86 0.55 18.64 -2.76
CA ALA A 86 1.27 19.65 -3.52
C ALA A 86 1.82 20.76 -2.62
N ASP A 87 3.09 21.13 -2.82
CA ASP A 87 3.82 22.16 -2.05
C ASP A 87 3.80 21.93 -0.54
N GLY A 88 3.51 20.70 -0.09
CA GLY A 88 3.36 20.37 1.33
C GLY A 88 2.27 21.20 2.03
N ARG A 89 1.20 21.61 1.35
CA ARG A 89 0.17 22.47 1.96
C ARG A 89 -1.23 22.11 1.51
N PHE A 90 -2.20 22.34 2.39
CA PHE A 90 -3.61 22.28 2.09
C PHE A 90 -4.40 23.25 2.98
N THR A 91 -5.59 23.63 2.55
CA THR A 91 -6.49 24.48 3.33
C THR A 91 -7.68 23.67 3.83
N LEU A 92 -7.91 23.68 5.15
CA LEU A 92 -9.03 23.02 5.79
C LEU A 92 -9.78 24.04 6.68
N ASP A 93 -11.08 24.19 6.46
CA ASP A 93 -11.95 25.12 7.22
C ASP A 93 -11.35 26.55 7.32
N GLY A 94 -10.75 27.04 6.23
CA GLY A 94 -10.16 28.37 6.12
C GLY A 94 -8.75 28.51 6.71
N THR A 95 -8.19 27.45 7.31
CA THR A 95 -6.81 27.43 7.84
C THR A 95 -5.89 26.67 6.90
N THR A 96 -4.75 27.27 6.54
CA THR A 96 -3.72 26.60 5.74
C THR A 96 -2.76 25.85 6.65
N HIS A 97 -2.57 24.57 6.37
CA HIS A 97 -1.65 23.67 7.06
C HIS A 97 -0.44 23.38 6.17
N HIS A 98 0.73 23.21 6.79
CA HIS A 98 2.00 22.99 6.11
C HIS A 98 2.62 21.67 6.60
N ILE A 99 2.86 20.76 5.66
CA ILE A 99 3.52 19.48 5.88
C ILE A 99 4.95 19.61 5.34
N PRO A 100 5.99 19.19 6.05
CA PRO A 100 7.36 19.21 5.54
C PRO A 100 7.47 18.47 4.22
N CYS A 101 8.11 19.12 3.23
CA CYS A 101 8.34 18.53 1.92
C CYS A 101 9.52 17.57 1.98
N ASN A 102 9.35 16.37 1.43
CA ASN A 102 10.35 15.31 1.39
C ASN A 102 10.54 14.69 -0.01
N ASP A 103 9.74 15.10 -1.01
CA ASP A 103 9.87 14.65 -2.39
C ASP A 103 9.61 15.78 -3.38
N ARG A 104 10.62 16.22 -4.15
CA ARG A 104 10.52 17.19 -5.27
C ARG A 104 9.74 18.48 -4.95
N GLY A 105 9.82 18.95 -3.70
CA GLY A 105 9.11 20.15 -3.23
C GLY A 105 7.68 19.90 -2.74
N HIS A 106 7.28 18.63 -2.61
CA HIS A 106 5.97 18.21 -2.12
C HIS A 106 6.10 17.34 -0.87
N ALA A 107 5.03 17.24 -0.09
CA ALA A 107 4.95 16.23 0.97
C ALA A 107 4.53 14.90 0.34
N LEU A 108 5.28 13.85 0.63
CA LEU A 108 5.01 12.47 0.21
C LEU A 108 4.82 11.59 1.44
N HIS A 109 3.77 10.76 1.42
CA HIS A 109 3.52 9.70 2.40
C HIS A 109 3.46 10.17 3.87
N GLY A 110 2.94 11.39 4.09
CA GLY A 110 2.81 11.97 5.44
C GLY A 110 3.98 12.84 5.89
N GLY A 111 4.99 13.04 5.02
CA GLY A 111 6.19 13.82 5.32
C GLY A 111 7.38 12.96 5.74
N PRO A 112 8.52 13.57 6.14
CA PRO A 112 9.78 12.86 6.40
C PRO A 112 9.74 11.87 7.57
N GLU A 113 8.81 12.03 8.51
CA GLU A 113 8.60 11.12 9.65
C GLU A 113 7.17 10.59 9.65
N GLY A 114 6.76 9.97 8.53
CA GLY A 114 5.45 9.35 8.37
C GLY A 114 5.24 8.09 9.23
N PHE A 115 4.13 7.43 9.02
CA PHE A 115 3.76 6.22 9.77
C PHE A 115 4.68 5.03 9.51
N ASP A 116 5.38 5.04 8.38
CA ASP A 116 6.38 4.08 7.96
C ASP A 116 7.63 4.04 8.86
N THR A 117 7.90 5.13 9.59
CA THR A 117 9.05 5.25 10.51
C THR A 117 8.66 5.11 11.99
N ARG A 118 7.39 4.86 12.28
CA ARG A 118 6.88 4.80 13.66
C ARG A 118 6.84 3.38 14.20
N MET A 119 6.99 3.28 15.53
CA MET A 119 6.67 2.05 16.26
C MET A 119 5.15 1.96 16.46
N TRP A 120 4.59 0.80 16.14
CA TRP A 120 3.19 0.48 16.33
C TRP A 120 3.04 -0.51 17.48
N ASP A 121 2.10 -0.23 18.38
CA ASP A 121 1.70 -1.21 19.40
C ASP A 121 0.98 -2.37 18.73
N ALA A 122 1.34 -3.62 19.08
CA ALA A 122 0.78 -4.80 18.44
C ALA A 122 0.05 -5.70 19.45
N ALA A 123 -1.14 -6.16 19.08
CA ALA A 123 -1.92 -7.11 19.85
C ALA A 123 -2.47 -8.23 18.95
N PRO A 124 -2.12 -9.49 19.21
CA PRO A 124 -2.68 -10.62 18.47
C PRO A 124 -4.11 -10.90 18.92
N PHE A 125 -4.93 -11.40 18.00
CA PHE A 125 -6.25 -11.93 18.30
C PHE A 125 -6.70 -12.92 17.24
N THR A 126 -7.80 -13.62 17.48
CA THR A 126 -8.44 -14.52 16.51
C THR A 126 -9.85 -14.01 16.23
N VAL A 127 -10.22 -13.95 14.97
CA VAL A 127 -11.58 -13.60 14.53
C VAL A 127 -12.11 -14.75 13.68
N GLY A 128 -13.09 -15.51 14.22
CA GLY A 128 -13.58 -16.70 13.56
C GLY A 128 -12.44 -17.69 13.30
N ASP A 129 -12.27 -18.06 12.04
CA ASP A 129 -11.20 -18.97 11.57
C ASP A 129 -9.97 -18.20 10.99
N SER A 130 -9.70 -16.97 11.46
CA SER A 130 -8.57 -16.16 10.98
C SER A 130 -7.56 -15.89 12.10
N ALA A 131 -6.26 -15.96 11.78
CA ALA A 131 -5.19 -15.42 12.59
C ALA A 131 -5.06 -13.92 12.32
N ALA A 132 -4.95 -13.09 13.35
CA ALA A 132 -4.89 -11.65 13.17
C ALA A 132 -3.94 -10.96 14.16
N VAL A 133 -3.37 -9.83 13.73
CA VAL A 133 -2.67 -8.87 14.56
C VAL A 133 -3.24 -7.47 14.32
N ARG A 134 -3.58 -6.78 15.40
CA ARG A 134 -3.97 -5.37 15.37
C ARG A 134 -2.78 -4.53 15.76
N LEU A 135 -2.43 -3.58 14.91
CA LEU A 135 -1.44 -2.55 15.14
C LEU A 135 -2.18 -1.26 15.51
N SER A 136 -1.67 -0.50 16.48
CA SER A 136 -2.25 0.77 16.92
C SER A 136 -1.18 1.85 16.95
N LEU A 137 -1.54 3.06 16.51
CA LEU A 137 -0.66 4.22 16.49
C LEU A 137 -1.44 5.47 16.89
N HIS A 138 -0.87 6.27 17.81
CA HIS A 138 -1.33 7.61 18.13
C HIS A 138 -0.46 8.65 17.43
N SER A 139 -1.06 9.48 16.56
CA SER A 139 -0.42 10.61 15.91
C SER A 139 -0.95 11.90 16.53
N PRO A 140 -0.14 12.66 17.34
CA PRO A 140 -0.62 13.81 18.07
C PRO A 140 -1.04 14.97 17.16
N ASP A 141 -1.78 15.93 17.69
CA ASP A 141 -2.08 17.17 17.00
C ASP A 141 -0.82 17.91 16.57
N GLY A 142 -0.76 18.32 15.30
CA GLY A 142 0.42 18.98 14.72
C GLY A 142 1.52 18.03 14.27
N ASP A 143 1.34 16.70 14.40
CA ASP A 143 2.31 15.72 13.88
C ASP A 143 2.51 15.93 12.38
N MET A 144 3.76 16.14 11.95
CA MET A 144 4.13 16.56 10.58
C MET A 144 3.30 17.76 10.06
N GLY A 145 2.70 18.58 10.93
CA GLY A 145 1.89 19.74 10.55
C GLY A 145 0.42 19.43 10.28
N PHE A 146 -0.02 18.18 10.38
CA PHE A 146 -1.43 17.80 10.26
C PHE A 146 -2.22 18.23 11.50
N PRO A 147 -3.43 18.83 11.34
CA PRO A 147 -4.27 19.22 12.47
C PRO A 147 -4.94 18.00 13.10
N GLY A 148 -5.24 18.13 14.40
CA GLY A 148 -5.95 17.13 15.19
C GLY A 148 -5.10 15.92 15.58
N ALA A 149 -5.36 15.37 16.76
CA ALA A 149 -4.85 14.07 17.14
C ALA A 149 -5.59 12.98 16.35
N LEU A 150 -4.88 11.95 15.92
CA LEU A 150 -5.43 10.84 15.16
C LEU A 150 -5.04 9.51 15.81
N ASP A 151 -6.06 8.77 16.26
CA ASP A 151 -5.87 7.40 16.71
C ASP A 151 -6.15 6.45 15.55
N VAL A 152 -5.16 5.65 15.18
CA VAL A 152 -5.20 4.74 14.02
C VAL A 152 -5.06 3.31 14.48
N THR A 153 -5.85 2.41 13.90
CA THR A 153 -5.59 0.97 13.95
C THR A 153 -5.46 0.40 12.55
N ALA A 154 -4.50 -0.51 12.38
CA ALA A 154 -4.33 -1.34 11.19
C ALA A 154 -4.41 -2.81 11.62
N THR A 155 -5.31 -3.56 11.03
CA THR A 155 -5.51 -4.97 11.36
C THR A 155 -5.15 -5.83 10.15
N TYR A 156 -4.11 -6.63 10.29
CA TYR A 156 -3.82 -7.71 9.37
C TYR A 156 -4.54 -8.97 9.85
N SER A 157 -5.31 -9.61 8.98
CA SER A 157 -5.95 -10.90 9.26
C SER A 157 -5.76 -11.85 8.09
N LEU A 158 -5.40 -13.10 8.41
CA LEU A 158 -5.16 -14.16 7.44
C LEU A 158 -6.12 -15.30 7.70
N ASP A 159 -6.93 -15.63 6.70
CA ASP A 159 -7.92 -16.70 6.80
C ASP A 159 -7.46 -18.00 6.13
N ALA A 160 -8.20 -19.07 6.39
CA ALA A 160 -7.92 -20.39 5.81
C ALA A 160 -8.30 -20.49 4.31
N SER A 161 -9.02 -19.50 3.76
CA SER A 161 -9.42 -19.48 2.35
C SER A 161 -8.36 -18.87 1.42
N GLY A 162 -7.22 -18.40 1.97
CA GLY A 162 -6.16 -17.80 1.19
C GLY A 162 -6.33 -16.30 1.01
N THR A 163 -6.93 -15.60 1.98
CA THR A 163 -7.09 -14.15 1.97
C THR A 163 -6.28 -13.51 3.08
N LEU A 164 -5.38 -12.59 2.73
CA LEU A 164 -4.81 -11.61 3.65
C LEU A 164 -5.61 -10.32 3.55
N SER A 165 -6.31 -9.96 4.64
CA SER A 165 -7.05 -8.70 4.73
C SER A 165 -6.28 -7.69 5.56
N LEU A 166 -6.26 -6.43 5.11
CA LEU A 166 -5.80 -5.27 5.86
C LEU A 166 -6.97 -4.30 6.03
N THR A 167 -7.32 -4.02 7.28
CA THR A 167 -8.38 -3.06 7.62
C THR A 167 -7.79 -1.92 8.43
N PHE A 168 -8.05 -0.70 7.99
CA PHE A 168 -7.75 0.51 8.76
C PHE A 168 -9.01 1.07 9.40
N THR A 169 -8.87 1.56 10.64
CA THR A 169 -9.83 2.49 11.24
C THR A 169 -9.06 3.67 11.83
N ALA A 170 -9.64 4.87 11.76
CA ALA A 170 -9.06 6.04 12.40
C ALA A 170 -10.14 6.98 12.93
N ALA A 171 -9.85 7.63 14.05
CA ALA A 171 -10.70 8.66 14.66
C ALA A 171 -9.86 9.88 15.05
N THR A 172 -10.47 11.07 15.02
CA THR A 172 -9.78 12.33 15.29
C THR A 172 -10.58 13.18 16.27
N ASP A 173 -9.88 14.03 17.03
CA ASP A 173 -10.47 15.03 17.93
C ASP A 173 -10.78 16.37 17.24
N ARG A 174 -10.18 16.62 16.04
CA ARG A 174 -10.38 17.81 15.22
C ARG A 174 -10.40 17.45 13.73
N PRO A 175 -11.00 18.30 12.85
CA PRO A 175 -10.94 18.06 11.41
C PRO A 175 -9.51 17.88 10.93
N THR A 176 -9.27 16.82 10.16
CA THR A 176 -7.96 16.52 9.55
C THR A 176 -8.16 15.83 8.19
N VAL A 177 -7.08 15.57 7.48
CA VAL A 177 -7.10 14.78 6.23
C VAL A 177 -6.45 13.42 6.46
N VAL A 178 -7.08 12.36 5.92
CA VAL A 178 -6.63 10.97 6.11
C VAL A 178 -6.65 10.21 4.79
N SER A 179 -5.55 9.56 4.48
CA SER A 179 -5.41 8.56 3.42
C SER A 179 -4.38 7.54 3.89
N LEU A 180 -4.81 6.30 4.11
CA LEU A 180 -3.93 5.25 4.63
C LEU A 180 -3.81 4.13 3.60
N CYS A 181 -2.60 3.61 3.39
CA CYS A 181 -2.38 2.46 2.51
C CYS A 181 -1.24 1.57 3.01
N ASN A 182 -1.05 0.43 2.35
CA ASN A 182 0.13 -0.42 2.48
C ASN A 182 0.96 -0.31 1.21
N HIS A 183 2.26 -0.13 1.37
CA HIS A 183 3.21 0.05 0.27
C HIS A 183 4.03 -1.23 0.00
N SER A 184 3.35 -2.37 -0.10
CA SER A 184 4.01 -3.64 -0.44
C SER A 184 4.42 -3.66 -1.92
N TYR A 185 5.62 -4.18 -2.15
CA TYR A 185 6.23 -4.38 -3.46
C TYR A 185 6.04 -5.84 -3.85
N PHE A 186 5.08 -6.12 -4.73
CA PHE A 186 4.71 -7.49 -5.12
C PHE A 186 5.53 -8.00 -6.30
N ASN A 187 6.03 -9.23 -6.18
CA ASN A 187 6.56 -10.04 -7.26
C ASN A 187 6.10 -11.50 -7.06
N LEU A 188 5.07 -11.91 -7.76
CA LEU A 188 4.46 -13.23 -7.56
C LEU A 188 5.34 -14.40 -8.05
N ALA A 189 6.41 -14.12 -8.81
CA ALA A 189 7.39 -15.12 -9.19
C ALA A 189 8.44 -15.37 -8.08
N GLY A 190 8.45 -14.51 -7.02
CA GLY A 190 9.42 -14.57 -5.93
C GLY A 190 10.82 -14.09 -6.30
N THR A 191 11.18 -14.08 -7.57
CA THR A 191 12.51 -13.68 -8.08
C THR A 191 12.42 -12.93 -9.41
N GLY A 192 13.54 -12.32 -9.84
CA GLY A 192 13.62 -11.60 -11.11
C GLY A 192 12.83 -10.30 -11.10
N ASP A 193 12.28 -9.92 -12.26
CA ASP A 193 11.50 -8.70 -12.46
C ASP A 193 10.03 -9.00 -12.79
N ILE A 194 9.21 -7.95 -12.77
CA ILE A 194 7.75 -8.07 -12.96
C ILE A 194 7.33 -7.95 -14.44
N ARG A 195 8.24 -7.78 -15.37
CA ARG A 195 7.90 -7.59 -16.79
C ARG A 195 7.22 -8.79 -17.43
N GLY A 196 7.47 -9.99 -16.87
CA GLY A 196 6.76 -11.22 -17.27
C GLY A 196 5.39 -11.41 -16.64
N HIS A 197 4.97 -10.54 -15.70
CA HIS A 197 3.65 -10.62 -15.08
C HIS A 197 2.58 -9.96 -15.95
N THR A 198 1.34 -10.44 -15.84
CA THR A 198 0.18 -9.74 -16.40
C THR A 198 -0.57 -9.02 -15.29
N LEU A 199 -0.97 -7.78 -15.58
CA LEU A 199 -1.79 -6.95 -14.69
C LEU A 199 -3.11 -6.58 -15.38
N GLN A 200 -4.21 -6.74 -14.66
CA GLN A 200 -5.52 -6.18 -15.01
C GLN A 200 -5.94 -5.22 -13.90
N VAL A 201 -6.51 -4.06 -14.26
CA VAL A 201 -7.04 -3.05 -13.32
C VAL A 201 -8.47 -2.72 -13.71
N ASP A 202 -9.39 -2.88 -12.77
CA ASP A 202 -10.83 -2.64 -12.98
C ASP A 202 -11.17 -1.13 -12.83
N ALA A 203 -10.55 -0.32 -13.69
CA ALA A 203 -10.67 1.14 -13.67
C ALA A 203 -10.85 1.73 -15.06
N PRO A 204 -11.88 2.57 -15.27
CA PRO A 204 -12.14 3.21 -16.57
C PRO A 204 -11.26 4.44 -16.82
N ALA A 205 -10.57 4.99 -15.79
CA ALA A 205 -9.81 6.23 -15.89
C ALA A 205 -8.58 6.20 -14.96
N PHE A 206 -7.66 7.13 -15.20
CA PHE A 206 -6.48 7.38 -14.37
C PHE A 206 -6.27 8.88 -14.16
N LEU A 207 -5.45 9.26 -13.21
CA LEU A 207 -5.04 10.64 -12.96
C LEU A 207 -3.69 10.90 -13.67
N PRO A 208 -3.66 11.74 -14.74
CA PRO A 208 -2.41 12.18 -15.32
C PRO A 208 -1.60 12.99 -14.32
N VAL A 209 -0.28 12.92 -14.39
CA VAL A 209 0.62 13.63 -13.46
C VAL A 209 1.58 14.56 -14.21
N ARG A 210 2.00 15.61 -13.53
CA ARG A 210 3.13 16.46 -13.96
C ARG A 210 4.46 15.74 -13.72
N ALA A 211 5.57 16.33 -14.20
CA ALA A 211 6.93 15.81 -13.99
C ALA A 211 7.30 15.61 -12.51
N ASP A 212 6.71 16.40 -11.63
CA ASP A 212 6.90 16.32 -10.17
C ASP A 212 5.99 15.30 -9.48
N GLY A 213 5.11 14.60 -10.24
CA GLY A 213 4.22 13.55 -9.73
C GLY A 213 2.91 14.05 -9.14
N ILE A 214 2.61 15.34 -9.22
CA ILE A 214 1.32 15.88 -8.79
C ILE A 214 0.27 15.67 -9.87
N PRO A 215 -0.96 15.21 -9.53
CA PRO A 215 -2.04 15.06 -10.50
C PRO A 215 -2.34 16.36 -11.25
N GLN A 216 -2.58 16.24 -12.56
CA GLN A 216 -2.83 17.36 -13.45
C GLN A 216 -4.18 17.21 -14.16
N GLY A 217 -5.08 18.17 -13.95
CA GLY A 217 -6.41 18.15 -14.56
C GLY A 217 -7.32 17.03 -14.03
N PRO A 218 -8.47 16.83 -14.65
CA PRO A 218 -9.41 15.77 -14.28
C PRO A 218 -8.89 14.38 -14.65
N ALA A 219 -9.54 13.34 -14.13
CA ALA A 219 -9.31 11.97 -14.55
C ALA A 219 -9.52 11.80 -16.07
N VAL A 220 -8.66 11.00 -16.71
CA VAL A 220 -8.68 10.73 -18.16
C VAL A 220 -9.02 9.26 -18.40
N GLY A 221 -9.88 8.98 -19.37
CA GLY A 221 -10.23 7.61 -19.76
C GLY A 221 -9.01 6.81 -20.21
N VAL A 222 -8.92 5.54 -19.78
CA VAL A 222 -7.79 4.67 -20.11
C VAL A 222 -7.84 4.11 -21.54
N ALA A 223 -9.02 4.02 -22.14
CA ALA A 223 -9.24 3.36 -23.43
C ALA A 223 -8.34 3.93 -24.54
N GLY A 224 -7.58 3.06 -25.19
CA GLY A 224 -6.66 3.41 -26.28
C GLY A 224 -5.35 4.06 -25.81
N THR A 225 -5.05 4.08 -24.51
CA THR A 225 -3.81 4.62 -23.94
C THR A 225 -2.91 3.50 -23.41
N ALA A 226 -1.67 3.84 -23.01
CA ALA A 226 -0.77 2.92 -22.29
C ALA A 226 -1.36 2.44 -20.94
N PHE A 227 -2.30 3.20 -20.38
CA PHE A 227 -2.97 2.94 -19.10
C PHE A 227 -4.19 2.02 -19.20
N ASP A 228 -4.54 1.54 -20.41
CA ASP A 228 -5.64 0.57 -20.60
C ASP A 228 -5.22 -0.82 -20.12
N LEU A 229 -5.49 -1.06 -18.84
CA LEU A 229 -5.31 -2.33 -18.15
C LEU A 229 -6.67 -2.99 -17.84
N THR A 230 -7.77 -2.58 -18.49
CA THR A 230 -9.11 -3.15 -18.28
C THR A 230 -9.22 -4.62 -18.66
N SER A 231 -8.29 -5.12 -19.46
CA SER A 231 -8.03 -6.54 -19.73
C SER A 231 -6.61 -6.91 -19.31
N PRO A 232 -6.29 -8.20 -19.05
CA PRO A 232 -4.95 -8.62 -18.68
C PRO A 232 -3.89 -8.16 -19.71
N GLN A 233 -2.89 -7.41 -19.24
CA GLN A 233 -1.80 -6.89 -20.07
C GLN A 233 -0.45 -7.31 -19.51
N LEU A 234 0.48 -7.68 -20.37
CA LEU A 234 1.85 -7.98 -19.98
C LEU A 234 2.54 -6.68 -19.54
N LEU A 235 3.05 -6.63 -18.30
CA LEU A 235 3.67 -5.43 -17.74
C LEU A 235 4.88 -4.97 -18.56
N GLY A 236 5.68 -5.91 -19.08
CA GLY A 236 6.83 -5.59 -19.93
C GLY A 236 6.47 -4.76 -21.18
N ASP A 237 5.30 -4.97 -21.75
CA ASP A 237 4.82 -4.23 -22.92
C ASP A 237 4.29 -2.82 -22.56
N ARG A 238 3.87 -2.65 -21.30
CA ARG A 238 3.20 -1.42 -20.82
C ARG A 238 4.13 -0.44 -20.14
N VAL A 239 5.22 -0.89 -19.52
CA VAL A 239 6.26 -0.01 -18.96
C VAL A 239 7.23 0.52 -20.03
N SER A 240 6.85 0.41 -21.31
CA SER A 240 7.63 0.89 -22.45
C SER A 240 7.63 2.42 -22.55
N PRO A 241 8.73 3.05 -23.01
CA PRO A 241 8.85 4.51 -23.12
C PRO A 241 8.05 5.17 -24.25
N ALA A 242 7.11 4.48 -24.91
CA ALA A 242 6.31 5.04 -26.01
C ALA A 242 5.33 6.13 -25.56
N ASP A 243 4.81 6.04 -24.32
CA ASP A 243 3.93 7.05 -23.74
C ASP A 243 4.75 8.06 -22.93
N ASP A 244 4.43 9.35 -23.03
CA ASP A 244 5.16 10.43 -22.37
C ASP A 244 5.07 10.36 -20.84
N GLN A 245 3.90 10.02 -20.28
CA GLN A 245 3.70 9.88 -18.84
C GLN A 245 4.52 8.68 -18.31
N VAL A 246 4.45 7.54 -18.99
CA VAL A 246 5.20 6.33 -18.62
C VAL A 246 6.71 6.57 -18.74
N ARG A 247 7.17 7.23 -19.83
CA ARG A 247 8.59 7.56 -20.03
C ARG A 247 9.12 8.48 -18.92
N GLN A 248 8.34 9.52 -18.56
CA GLN A 248 8.70 10.50 -17.55
C GLN A 248 8.85 9.85 -16.15
N ALA A 249 7.94 8.95 -15.78
CA ALA A 249 7.98 8.20 -14.53
C ALA A 249 8.98 7.03 -14.58
N GLY A 250 9.41 6.62 -15.79
CA GLY A 250 10.26 5.47 -15.99
C GLY A 250 9.54 4.13 -15.86
N GLY A 251 8.24 4.12 -15.99
CA GLY A 251 7.31 3.02 -15.80
C GLY A 251 5.98 3.59 -15.28
N PHE A 252 5.14 2.76 -14.69
CA PHE A 252 3.97 3.30 -14.00
C PHE A 252 4.35 3.91 -12.64
N ASP A 253 3.77 5.06 -12.34
CA ASP A 253 3.69 5.73 -11.03
C ASP A 253 2.45 6.63 -11.06
N HIS A 254 1.27 5.99 -11.22
CA HIS A 254 0.02 6.68 -11.50
C HIS A 254 -1.11 6.10 -10.68
N CYS A 255 -2.14 6.91 -10.42
CA CYS A 255 -3.33 6.49 -9.70
C CYS A 255 -4.48 6.23 -10.71
N TRP A 256 -4.99 4.99 -10.72
CA TRP A 256 -6.20 4.61 -11.41
C TRP A 256 -7.43 4.96 -10.57
N VAL A 257 -8.45 5.48 -11.24
CA VAL A 257 -9.76 5.79 -10.64
C VAL A 257 -10.64 4.56 -10.80
N LEU A 258 -10.87 3.86 -9.69
CA LEU A 258 -11.66 2.63 -9.70
C LEU A 258 -13.13 2.93 -10.01
N ALA A 259 -13.83 1.97 -10.62
CA ALA A 259 -15.26 2.09 -10.86
C ALA A 259 -16.01 2.26 -9.52
N ASP A 260 -17.08 3.06 -9.52
CA ASP A 260 -17.88 3.36 -8.32
C ASP A 260 -17.12 4.01 -7.15
N ALA A 261 -16.15 4.87 -7.49
CA ALA A 261 -15.20 5.50 -6.56
C ALA A 261 -15.80 6.63 -5.68
N GLY A 262 -17.07 6.66 -5.40
CA GLY A 262 -17.81 7.83 -4.92
C GLY A 262 -18.05 7.97 -3.42
N THR A 263 -17.13 7.63 -2.51
CA THR A 263 -17.36 7.83 -1.06
C THR A 263 -16.35 8.77 -0.41
N ASP A 264 -16.85 9.79 0.32
CA ASP A 264 -16.06 10.67 1.18
C ASP A 264 -15.45 9.88 2.38
N ALA A 265 -14.33 10.37 2.91
CA ALA A 265 -13.78 9.86 4.17
C ALA A 265 -14.79 10.03 5.31
N GLY A 266 -14.99 8.99 6.12
CA GLY A 266 -15.88 9.04 7.28
C GLY A 266 -17.36 8.76 7.01
N THR A 267 -17.73 8.42 5.78
CA THR A 267 -19.05 7.88 5.46
C THR A 267 -18.90 6.45 4.97
N ASP A 268 -19.54 5.51 5.59
CA ASP A 268 -19.57 4.07 5.32
C ASP A 268 -18.26 3.42 4.81
N ALA A 269 -17.94 2.24 5.32
CA ALA A 269 -16.96 1.34 4.70
C ALA A 269 -17.44 0.96 3.31
N GLY A 270 -17.05 1.67 2.27
CA GLY A 270 -17.51 1.48 0.89
C GLY A 270 -17.65 0.00 0.49
N THR A 271 -18.31 -0.28 -0.63
CA THR A 271 -18.46 -1.66 -1.10
C THR A 271 -17.09 -2.23 -1.49
N LEU A 272 -16.74 -3.39 -0.90
CA LEU A 272 -15.53 -4.12 -1.27
C LEU A 272 -15.67 -4.62 -2.72
N ARG A 273 -14.78 -4.18 -3.61
CA ARG A 273 -14.78 -4.53 -5.03
C ARG A 273 -13.39 -4.91 -5.51
N ARG A 274 -13.29 -5.70 -6.56
CA ARG A 274 -11.99 -5.99 -7.15
C ARG A 274 -11.42 -4.73 -7.81
N ALA A 275 -10.18 -4.40 -7.46
CA ALA A 275 -9.41 -3.30 -8.03
C ALA A 275 -8.44 -3.79 -9.11
N ALA A 276 -7.77 -4.92 -8.85
CA ALA A 276 -6.76 -5.46 -9.75
C ALA A 276 -6.64 -6.98 -9.65
N ARG A 277 -6.04 -7.56 -10.71
CA ARG A 277 -5.57 -8.95 -10.75
C ARG A 277 -4.15 -8.99 -11.30
N LEU A 278 -3.22 -9.50 -10.51
CA LEU A 278 -1.83 -9.73 -10.89
C LEU A 278 -1.60 -11.25 -11.06
N THR A 279 -0.92 -11.63 -12.14
CA THR A 279 -0.65 -13.05 -12.43
C THR A 279 0.82 -13.23 -12.76
N ALA A 280 1.49 -14.17 -12.09
CA ALA A 280 2.87 -14.54 -12.38
C ALA A 280 3.01 -15.23 -13.76
N PRO A 281 4.21 -15.25 -14.37
CA PRO A 281 4.47 -16.07 -15.54
C PRO A 281 4.06 -17.52 -15.33
N GLY A 282 3.44 -18.14 -16.34
CA GLY A 282 2.92 -19.51 -16.23
C GLY A 282 1.72 -19.70 -15.30
N ALA A 283 1.14 -18.61 -14.77
CA ALA A 283 0.02 -18.61 -13.84
C ALA A 283 0.26 -19.43 -12.56
N ALA A 284 1.54 -19.60 -12.13
CA ALA A 284 1.91 -20.34 -10.94
C ALA A 284 1.30 -19.73 -9.67
N ARG A 285 1.23 -18.38 -9.60
CA ARG A 285 0.54 -17.63 -8.55
C ARG A 285 -0.33 -16.54 -9.17
N VAL A 286 -1.51 -16.35 -8.59
CA VAL A 286 -2.47 -15.31 -8.96
C VAL A 286 -2.89 -14.58 -7.70
N MET A 287 -2.88 -13.24 -7.74
CA MET A 287 -3.36 -12.38 -6.66
C MET A 287 -4.44 -11.45 -7.20
N GLU A 288 -5.55 -11.36 -6.48
CA GLU A 288 -6.56 -10.32 -6.67
C GLU A 288 -6.51 -9.33 -5.52
N VAL A 289 -6.54 -8.04 -5.86
CA VAL A 289 -6.66 -6.94 -4.89
C VAL A 289 -8.10 -6.47 -4.89
N TRP A 290 -8.74 -6.54 -3.73
CA TRP A 290 -10.09 -6.05 -3.49
C TRP A 290 -10.04 -4.92 -2.49
N THR A 291 -10.82 -3.84 -2.70
CA THR A 291 -10.75 -2.68 -1.82
C THR A 291 -12.06 -1.90 -1.72
N THR A 292 -12.18 -1.15 -0.64
CA THR A 292 -13.20 -0.12 -0.45
C THR A 292 -12.71 1.27 -0.89
N GLU A 293 -11.39 1.43 -1.16
CA GLU A 293 -10.79 2.71 -1.53
C GLU A 293 -11.12 3.12 -2.98
N PRO A 294 -11.18 4.43 -3.29
CA PRO A 294 -11.54 4.94 -4.62
C PRO A 294 -10.43 4.85 -5.65
N GLY A 295 -9.18 4.82 -5.22
CA GLY A 295 -7.99 4.84 -6.08
C GLY A 295 -7.10 3.63 -5.90
N LEU A 296 -6.40 3.29 -6.97
CA LEU A 296 -5.31 2.33 -6.96
C LEU A 296 -4.07 2.97 -7.58
N GLN A 297 -3.06 3.25 -6.77
CA GLN A 297 -1.74 3.62 -7.28
C GLN A 297 -1.04 2.35 -7.76
N VAL A 298 -0.58 2.37 -9.00
CA VAL A 298 0.28 1.33 -9.57
C VAL A 298 1.67 1.92 -9.77
N TYR A 299 2.65 1.37 -9.04
CA TYR A 299 4.04 1.81 -9.12
C TYR A 299 4.94 0.61 -9.44
N THR A 300 5.68 0.69 -10.55
CA THR A 300 6.49 -0.43 -11.07
C THR A 300 7.95 -0.41 -10.59
N ALA A 301 8.19 0.02 -9.35
CA ALA A 301 9.49 0.06 -8.70
C ALA A 301 10.58 0.76 -9.55
N ASN A 302 10.21 1.90 -10.15
CA ASN A 302 11.02 2.61 -11.15
C ASN A 302 12.33 3.18 -10.59
N GLN A 303 12.37 3.44 -9.27
CA GLN A 303 13.50 4.08 -8.59
C GLN A 303 14.46 3.09 -7.91
N LEU A 304 14.14 1.80 -7.90
CA LEU A 304 15.09 0.78 -7.43
C LEU A 304 16.25 0.70 -8.43
N ASP A 305 17.48 0.76 -7.93
CA ASP A 305 18.71 0.89 -8.73
C ASP A 305 19.75 -0.19 -8.44
N GLY A 306 19.40 -1.21 -7.64
CA GLY A 306 20.28 -2.29 -7.23
C GLY A 306 21.13 -1.98 -6.00
N SER A 307 21.04 -0.79 -5.42
CA SER A 307 21.78 -0.41 -4.20
C SER A 307 21.24 -1.10 -2.94
N LEU A 308 19.97 -1.50 -2.95
CA LEU A 308 19.33 -2.24 -1.87
C LEU A 308 19.44 -3.74 -2.09
N MET A 309 19.62 -4.49 -1.00
CA MET A 309 19.61 -5.95 -1.02
C MET A 309 18.54 -6.49 -0.08
N ASP A 310 17.88 -7.57 -0.50
CA ASP A 310 16.98 -8.32 0.38
C ASP A 310 17.74 -9.21 1.38
N GLY A 311 17.00 -9.86 2.29
CA GLY A 311 17.56 -10.74 3.30
C GLY A 311 18.28 -11.98 2.75
N THR A 312 18.19 -12.26 1.44
CA THR A 312 18.91 -13.35 0.76
C THR A 312 20.18 -12.87 0.05
N GLY A 313 20.45 -11.55 0.05
CA GLY A 313 21.59 -10.92 -0.63
C GLY A 313 21.33 -10.61 -2.11
N ARG A 314 20.07 -10.67 -2.58
CA ARG A 314 19.68 -10.29 -3.93
C ARG A 314 19.51 -8.78 -4.04
N CYS A 315 20.10 -8.15 -5.06
CA CYS A 315 19.90 -6.73 -5.37
C CYS A 315 18.46 -6.48 -5.81
N LEU A 316 17.87 -5.40 -5.30
CA LEU A 316 16.54 -4.92 -5.68
C LEU A 316 16.70 -3.90 -6.81
N GLU A 317 16.51 -4.36 -8.02
CA GLU A 317 16.69 -3.56 -9.23
C GLU A 317 15.36 -2.95 -9.71
N ARG A 318 15.46 -2.04 -10.67
CA ARG A 318 14.29 -1.46 -11.34
C ARG A 318 13.37 -2.55 -11.87
N HIS A 319 12.09 -2.39 -11.64
CA HIS A 319 11.04 -3.36 -11.99
C HIS A 319 11.15 -4.71 -11.28
N SER A 320 11.89 -4.81 -10.17
CA SER A 320 11.89 -6.02 -9.34
C SER A 320 10.51 -6.34 -8.74
N ALA A 321 9.61 -5.35 -8.68
CA ALA A 321 8.26 -5.52 -8.15
C ALA A 321 7.27 -4.47 -8.67
N VAL A 322 5.99 -4.65 -8.33
CA VAL A 322 4.92 -3.67 -8.54
C VAL A 322 4.20 -3.41 -7.21
N CYS A 323 3.98 -2.12 -6.89
CA CYS A 323 3.11 -1.71 -5.79
C CYS A 323 1.69 -1.51 -6.32
N LEU A 324 0.71 -1.98 -5.53
CA LEU A 324 -0.71 -1.86 -5.79
C LEU A 324 -1.36 -1.25 -4.54
N GLU A 325 -1.27 0.09 -4.44
CA GLU A 325 -1.63 0.84 -3.24
C GLU A 325 -3.07 1.34 -3.35
N THR A 326 -3.94 0.74 -2.57
CA THR A 326 -5.35 1.16 -2.46
C THR A 326 -5.44 2.36 -1.52
N GLN A 327 -5.93 3.50 -2.01
CA GLN A 327 -5.82 4.76 -1.28
C GLN A 327 -6.85 5.80 -1.73
N ARG A 328 -6.95 6.92 -0.99
CA ARG A 328 -7.57 8.16 -1.48
C ARG A 328 -6.72 8.75 -2.60
N PHE A 329 -7.31 9.64 -3.40
CA PHE A 329 -6.59 10.22 -4.54
C PHE A 329 -5.42 11.10 -4.07
N PRO A 330 -4.27 11.06 -4.78
CA PRO A 330 -3.17 11.98 -4.52
C PRO A 330 -3.65 13.43 -4.62
N ASP A 331 -3.16 14.27 -3.69
CA ASP A 331 -3.47 15.69 -3.58
C ASP A 331 -4.97 16.03 -3.43
N ALA A 332 -5.82 15.07 -3.03
CA ALA A 332 -7.26 15.31 -2.87
C ALA A 332 -7.62 16.49 -1.95
N PRO A 333 -6.86 16.81 -0.87
CA PRO A 333 -7.14 18.01 -0.06
C PRO A 333 -7.11 19.33 -0.84
N ASN A 334 -6.43 19.39 -1.97
CA ASN A 334 -6.31 20.56 -2.85
C ASN A 334 -7.19 20.46 -4.11
N ARG A 335 -7.99 19.40 -4.26
CA ARG A 335 -8.73 19.07 -5.49
C ARG A 335 -10.24 18.97 -5.22
N ALA A 336 -10.97 19.93 -5.74
CA ALA A 336 -12.44 19.94 -5.62
C ALA A 336 -13.16 18.89 -6.50
N ASP A 337 -12.45 18.29 -7.46
CA ASP A 337 -12.94 17.24 -8.36
C ASP A 337 -12.75 15.83 -7.79
N CYS A 338 -12.16 15.71 -6.60
CA CYS A 338 -11.97 14.44 -5.90
C CYS A 338 -12.93 14.30 -4.71
N PRO A 339 -13.33 13.06 -4.34
CA PRO A 339 -13.98 12.81 -3.06
C PRO A 339 -13.16 13.35 -1.91
N SER A 340 -13.84 13.87 -0.89
CA SER A 340 -13.18 14.47 0.27
C SER A 340 -12.35 13.45 1.05
N ALA A 341 -11.12 13.82 1.42
CA ALA A 341 -10.26 13.07 2.34
C ALA A 341 -10.36 13.58 3.78
N VAL A 342 -11.29 14.48 4.08
CA VAL A 342 -11.46 15.10 5.40
C VAL A 342 -12.16 14.15 6.35
N LEU A 343 -11.51 13.87 7.48
CA LEU A 343 -12.10 13.19 8.63
C LEU A 343 -12.48 14.23 9.69
N ARG A 344 -13.69 14.14 10.21
CA ARG A 344 -14.21 15.07 11.25
C ARG A 344 -14.46 14.33 12.56
N PRO A 345 -14.40 15.03 13.71
CA PRO A 345 -14.76 14.45 15.01
C PRO A 345 -16.15 13.78 14.98
N GLY A 346 -16.24 12.60 15.60
CA GLY A 346 -17.45 11.79 15.62
C GLY A 346 -17.65 10.88 14.41
N ALA A 347 -16.89 11.09 13.32
CA ALA A 347 -16.80 10.13 12.21
C ALA A 347 -15.61 9.18 12.43
N VAL A 348 -15.70 7.99 11.83
CA VAL A 348 -14.62 7.01 11.81
C VAL A 348 -14.20 6.77 10.37
N PHE A 349 -12.93 6.99 10.06
CA PHE A 349 -12.36 6.51 8.81
C PHE A 349 -12.34 5.00 8.82
N HIS A 350 -12.78 4.38 7.75
CA HIS A 350 -12.73 2.94 7.58
C HIS A 350 -12.27 2.60 6.15
N SER A 351 -11.29 1.72 6.04
CA SER A 351 -10.79 1.22 4.77
C SER A 351 -10.46 -0.26 4.89
N ARG A 352 -10.72 -1.03 3.84
CA ARG A 352 -10.36 -2.44 3.76
C ARG A 352 -9.73 -2.76 2.41
N THR A 353 -8.67 -3.56 2.47
CA THR A 353 -8.02 -4.18 1.31
C THR A 353 -7.82 -5.66 1.57
N ASP A 354 -8.27 -6.49 0.63
CA ASP A 354 -8.03 -7.94 0.64
C ASP A 354 -7.05 -8.29 -0.49
N PHE A 355 -6.02 -9.03 -0.15
CA PHE A 355 -5.14 -9.74 -1.09
C PHE A 355 -5.59 -11.20 -1.13
N ARG A 356 -6.24 -11.61 -2.23
CA ARG A 356 -6.81 -12.94 -2.39
C ARG A 356 -5.99 -13.77 -3.35
N PHE A 357 -5.81 -15.04 -3.02
CA PHE A 357 -5.03 -15.99 -3.82
C PHE A 357 -5.95 -17.10 -4.33
N PRO A 358 -6.74 -16.87 -5.41
CA PRO A 358 -7.79 -17.78 -5.86
C PRO A 358 -7.27 -19.17 -6.30
N HIS A 359 -6.00 -19.29 -6.68
CA HIS A 359 -5.38 -20.56 -7.02
C HIS A 359 -5.21 -21.50 -5.81
N LEU A 360 -5.38 -21.02 -4.57
CA LEU A 360 -5.34 -21.82 -3.35
C LEU A 360 -6.73 -22.37 -2.96
N SER A 361 -7.79 -21.91 -3.62
CA SER A 361 -9.19 -22.22 -3.28
C SER A 361 -9.77 -23.38 -4.10
N THR A 362 -8.92 -24.20 -4.74
CA THR A 362 -9.35 -25.36 -5.59
C THR A 362 -9.36 -26.66 -4.81
#